data_e35c6e26927d4d3b1afac412a83d68f4
#
_entry.id   e35c6e26927d4d3b1afac412a83d68f4
#
_cell.length_a   1.000
_cell.length_b   1.000
_cell.length_c   1.000
_cell.angle_alpha   90.00
_cell.angle_beta   90.00
_cell.angle_gamma   90.00
#
_symmetry.space_group_name_H-M   'P 1'
#
loop_
_entity.id
_entity.type
_entity.pdbx_description
1 polymer ?
#
loop_
_entity_poly.entity_id
_entity_poly.type
_entity_poly.pdbx_seq_one_letter_code
_entity_poly.pdbx_strand_id
1 'polypeptide(L)'
;MSSIEVEGATVDEILNWPEEYFDELVLIDKPIVFNIGSAQVLGQFALTDNELVVELAQIEGGGEGVLPAISKISKHIAKIKRLNSISCVVHAINCANPNLKLRAHLEKAGFLIKNVSGKGDAYHKQIKIT
;
A
#
# COMPACT_ATOMS: atom_id res chain seq x y z
N MET A 1 10.03 -12.79 14.23
CA MET A 1 8.99 -12.77 13.22
C MET A 1 8.19 -11.50 13.30
N SER A 2 8.20 -10.70 12.26
CA SER A 2 7.45 -9.47 12.28
C SER A 2 5.98 -9.74 12.01
N SER A 3 5.11 -9.28 12.90
CA SER A 3 3.68 -9.31 12.65
C SER A 3 3.29 -7.99 12.01
N ILE A 4 2.37 -8.04 11.06
CA ILE A 4 1.87 -6.88 10.36
C ILE A 4 0.47 -6.62 10.86
N GLU A 5 0.25 -5.43 11.38
CA GLU A 5 -1.04 -5.04 11.94
C GLU A 5 -1.59 -3.83 11.19
N VAL A 6 -2.85 -3.91 10.83
CA VAL A 6 -3.59 -2.78 10.28
C VAL A 6 -4.64 -2.42 11.31
N GLU A 7 -4.48 -1.27 11.96
CA GLU A 7 -5.39 -0.82 13.02
C GLU A 7 -5.66 -1.91 14.07
N GLY A 8 -4.60 -2.68 14.43
CA GLY A 8 -4.70 -3.73 15.44
C GLY A 8 -5.01 -5.12 14.92
N ALA A 9 -5.13 -5.30 13.60
CA ALA A 9 -5.36 -6.61 13.00
C ALA A 9 -4.12 -7.09 12.25
N THR A 10 -3.88 -8.40 12.28
CA THR A 10 -2.78 -9.00 11.53
C THR A 10 -3.17 -9.17 10.06
N VAL A 11 -2.17 -9.40 9.19
CA VAL A 11 -2.44 -9.67 7.77
C VAL A 11 -3.34 -10.90 7.61
N ASP A 12 -3.08 -11.96 8.38
CA ASP A 12 -3.89 -13.18 8.29
C ASP A 12 -5.34 -12.93 8.68
N GLU A 13 -5.57 -12.11 9.71
CA GLU A 13 -6.92 -11.74 10.10
C GLU A 13 -7.61 -10.94 9.01
N ILE A 14 -6.89 -10.00 8.42
CA ILE A 14 -7.42 -9.15 7.33
C ILE A 14 -7.83 -10.01 6.13
N LEU A 15 -7.00 -10.99 5.76
CA LEU A 15 -7.29 -11.85 4.63
C LEU A 15 -8.52 -12.74 4.86
N ASN A 16 -8.94 -12.91 6.11
CA ASN A 16 -10.11 -13.69 6.46
C ASN A 16 -11.34 -12.83 6.76
N TRP A 17 -11.24 -11.51 6.64
CA TRP A 17 -12.37 -10.62 6.87
C TRP A 17 -13.45 -10.82 5.80
N PRO A 18 -14.74 -10.69 6.18
CA PRO A 18 -15.81 -10.61 5.19
C PRO A 18 -15.67 -9.33 4.35
N GLU A 19 -16.27 -9.33 3.17
CA GLU A 19 -16.13 -8.22 2.23
C GLU A 19 -16.56 -6.88 2.84
N GLU A 20 -17.60 -6.88 3.64
CA GLU A 20 -18.11 -5.65 4.27
C GLU A 20 -17.05 -4.94 5.13
N TYR A 21 -16.16 -5.69 5.75
CA TYR A 21 -15.11 -5.11 6.57
C TYR A 21 -14.14 -4.28 5.74
N PHE A 22 -13.84 -4.71 4.53
CA PHE A 22 -12.98 -3.93 3.65
C PHE A 22 -13.66 -2.62 3.25
N ASP A 23 -14.96 -2.66 3.00
CA ASP A 23 -15.70 -1.45 2.65
C ASP A 23 -15.75 -0.44 3.81
N GLU A 24 -15.86 -0.93 5.04
CA GLU A 24 -16.01 -0.07 6.21
C GLU A 24 -14.69 0.38 6.82
N LEU A 25 -13.64 -0.43 6.70
CA LEU A 25 -12.39 -0.20 7.44
C LEU A 25 -11.20 0.13 6.56
N VAL A 26 -11.21 -0.28 5.29
CA VAL A 26 -10.04 -0.13 4.40
C VAL A 26 -10.35 0.75 3.20
N LEU A 27 -11.42 0.45 2.48
CA LEU A 27 -11.77 1.15 1.24
C LEU A 27 -12.57 2.44 1.54
N ILE A 28 -12.07 3.24 2.44
CA ILE A 28 -12.77 4.44 2.92
C ILE A 28 -12.18 5.73 2.37
N ASP A 29 -11.18 5.61 1.49
CA ASP A 29 -10.47 6.75 0.89
C ASP A 29 -9.94 7.73 1.94
N LYS A 30 -9.44 7.17 3.04
CA LYS A 30 -8.81 7.91 4.14
C LYS A 30 -7.54 7.18 4.57
N PRO A 31 -6.54 7.91 5.09
CA PRO A 31 -5.31 7.27 5.55
C PRO A 31 -5.56 6.29 6.70
N ILE A 32 -4.88 5.15 6.61
CA ILE A 32 -4.90 4.11 7.64
C ILE A 32 -3.45 3.86 8.04
N VAL A 33 -3.19 3.69 9.32
CA VAL A 33 -1.86 3.40 9.83
C VAL A 33 -1.63 1.90 9.85
N PHE A 34 -0.58 1.46 9.17
CA PHE A 34 -0.13 0.06 9.18
C PHE A 34 1.10 -0.04 10.08
N ASN A 35 1.06 -0.92 11.05
CA ASN A 35 2.20 -1.18 11.93
C ASN A 35 2.83 -2.52 11.54
N ILE A 36 4.12 -2.48 11.16
CA ILE A 36 4.84 -3.66 10.70
C ILE A 36 6.17 -3.72 11.44
N GLY A 37 6.21 -4.50 12.53
CA GLY A 37 7.37 -4.49 13.40
C GLY A 37 7.61 -3.10 13.96
N SER A 38 8.77 -2.53 13.69
CA SER A 38 9.09 -1.16 14.09
C SER A 38 8.70 -0.11 13.06
N ALA A 39 8.18 -0.52 11.91
CA ALA A 39 7.82 0.39 10.83
C ALA A 39 6.38 0.87 10.96
N GLN A 40 6.16 2.11 10.59
CA GLN A 40 4.82 2.71 10.51
C GLN A 40 4.61 3.26 9.11
N VAL A 41 3.52 2.88 8.49
CA VAL A 41 3.19 3.30 7.13
C VAL A 41 1.79 3.86 7.10
N LEU A 42 1.65 5.01 6.49
CA LEU A 42 0.33 5.58 6.22
C LEU A 42 -0.12 5.12 4.85
N GLY A 43 -1.23 4.40 4.78
CA GLY A 43 -1.77 3.88 3.53
C GLY A 43 -3.19 4.35 3.30
N GLN A 44 -3.54 4.56 2.05
CA GLN A 44 -4.88 4.96 1.66
C GLN A 44 -5.31 4.11 0.47
N PHE A 45 -6.49 3.49 0.59
CA PHE A 45 -7.03 2.61 -0.43
C PHE A 45 -8.32 3.20 -1.00
N ALA A 46 -8.42 3.27 -2.31
CA ALA A 46 -9.60 3.80 -2.98
C ALA A 46 -9.94 2.94 -4.20
N LEU A 47 -11.21 2.89 -4.55
CA LEU A 47 -11.68 2.20 -5.75
C LEU A 47 -12.00 3.21 -6.83
N THR A 48 -11.48 2.97 -8.03
CA THR A 48 -11.82 3.77 -9.22
C THR A 48 -12.17 2.80 -10.33
N ASP A 49 -13.33 2.88 -10.88
CA ASP A 49 -13.80 2.00 -11.96
C ASP A 49 -13.40 0.54 -11.73
N ASN A 50 -12.42 0.01 -12.46
CA ASN A 50 -11.96 -1.36 -12.35
C ASN A 50 -10.57 -1.46 -11.72
N GLU A 51 -10.18 -0.46 -10.93
CA GLU A 51 -8.83 -0.39 -10.38
C GLU A 51 -8.85 -0.08 -8.89
N LEU A 52 -7.95 -0.73 -8.16
CA LEU A 52 -7.67 -0.38 -6.77
C LEU A 52 -6.48 0.58 -6.75
N VAL A 53 -6.67 1.75 -6.15
CA VAL A 53 -5.59 2.72 -5.99
C VAL A 53 -5.08 2.65 -4.56
N VAL A 54 -3.79 2.39 -4.42
CA VAL A 54 -3.11 2.29 -3.12
C VAL A 54 -2.05 3.38 -3.05
N GLU A 55 -2.17 4.28 -2.08
CA GLU A 55 -1.16 5.31 -1.84
C GLU A 55 -0.50 5.07 -0.49
N LEU A 56 0.82 5.04 -0.47
CA LEU A 56 1.61 4.83 0.74
C LEU A 56 2.46 6.07 1.00
N ALA A 57 2.48 6.52 2.25
CA ALA A 57 3.25 7.69 2.67
C ALA A 57 3.83 7.48 4.06
N GLN A 58 4.80 8.30 4.43
CA GLN A 58 5.40 8.32 5.77
C GLN A 58 5.87 6.93 6.24
N ILE A 59 6.68 6.27 5.40
CA ILE A 59 7.25 4.99 5.79
C ILE A 59 8.41 5.25 6.74
N GLU A 60 8.26 4.81 7.98
CA GLU A 60 9.28 4.92 9.02
C GLU A 60 9.75 3.53 9.43
N GLY A 61 11.02 3.44 9.83
CA GLY A 61 11.60 2.18 10.26
C GLY A 61 12.13 1.36 9.10
N GLY A 62 12.25 0.06 9.27
CA GLY A 62 12.92 -0.83 8.34
C GLY A 62 12.31 -0.93 6.95
N GLY A 63 11.02 -0.95 6.83
CA GLY A 63 10.32 -1.00 5.56
C GLY A 63 10.34 -2.32 4.80
N GLU A 64 11.19 -3.25 5.17
CA GLU A 64 11.42 -4.51 4.43
C GLU A 64 10.27 -5.47 4.53
N GLY A 65 9.31 -5.49 5.00
CA GLY A 65 8.16 -6.38 4.95
C GLY A 65 6.90 -5.63 4.55
N VAL A 66 7.01 -4.32 4.41
CA VAL A 66 5.86 -3.46 4.16
C VAL A 66 5.26 -3.72 2.78
N LEU A 67 6.09 -3.63 1.74
CA LEU A 67 5.60 -3.76 0.36
C LEU A 67 5.03 -5.14 0.06
N PRO A 68 5.68 -6.26 0.45
CA PRO A 68 5.08 -7.58 0.27
C PRO A 68 3.73 -7.73 0.96
N ALA A 69 3.60 -7.19 2.18
CA ALA A 69 2.36 -7.27 2.93
C ALA A 69 1.25 -6.45 2.29
N ILE A 70 1.54 -5.21 1.92
CA ILE A 70 0.57 -4.35 1.23
C ILE A 70 0.16 -4.97 -0.10
N SER A 71 1.12 -5.56 -0.83
CA SER A 71 0.83 -6.25 -2.08
C SER A 71 -0.15 -7.40 -1.86
N LYS A 72 0.05 -8.18 -0.81
CA LYS A 72 -0.81 -9.31 -0.49
C LYS A 72 -2.24 -8.87 -0.19
N ILE A 73 -2.38 -7.85 0.64
CA ILE A 73 -3.68 -7.28 0.98
C ILE A 73 -4.35 -6.68 -0.26
N SER A 74 -3.59 -5.92 -1.05
CA SER A 74 -4.11 -5.27 -2.25
C SER A 74 -4.61 -6.28 -3.28
N LYS A 75 -3.85 -7.34 -3.52
CA LYS A 75 -4.27 -8.40 -4.46
C LYS A 75 -5.50 -9.13 -3.97
N HIS A 76 -5.61 -9.35 -2.66
CA HIS A 76 -6.78 -9.97 -2.07
C HIS A 76 -8.03 -9.10 -2.28
N ILE A 77 -7.92 -7.80 -2.01
CA ILE A 77 -9.02 -6.85 -2.22
C ILE A 77 -9.43 -6.82 -3.70
N ALA A 78 -8.44 -6.74 -4.60
CA ALA A 78 -8.72 -6.73 -6.03
C ALA A 78 -9.47 -7.98 -6.46
N LYS A 79 -9.14 -9.12 -5.87
CA LYS A 79 -9.81 -10.38 -6.17
C LYS A 79 -11.26 -10.40 -5.72
N ILE A 80 -11.54 -10.03 -4.47
CA ILE A 80 -12.92 -10.03 -3.97
C ILE A 80 -13.78 -8.95 -4.63
N LYS A 81 -13.19 -7.84 -5.05
CA LYS A 81 -13.90 -6.77 -5.74
C LYS A 81 -13.92 -6.96 -7.25
N ARG A 82 -13.31 -8.01 -7.76
CA ARG A 82 -13.24 -8.34 -9.20
C ARG A 82 -12.65 -7.20 -10.03
N LEU A 83 -11.56 -6.64 -9.53
CA LEU A 83 -10.88 -5.52 -10.20
C LEU A 83 -9.83 -6.05 -11.18
N ASN A 84 -9.53 -5.23 -12.19
CA ASN A 84 -8.60 -5.62 -13.26
C ASN A 84 -7.16 -5.25 -12.97
N SER A 85 -6.93 -4.23 -12.14
CA SER A 85 -5.58 -3.76 -11.89
C SER A 85 -5.48 -3.06 -10.54
N ILE A 86 -4.23 -2.88 -10.11
CA ILE A 86 -3.88 -2.14 -8.90
C ILE A 86 -2.90 -1.06 -9.31
N SER A 87 -3.18 0.19 -8.92
CA SER A 87 -2.24 1.30 -9.09
C SER A 87 -1.63 1.59 -7.72
N CYS A 88 -0.33 1.37 -7.59
CA CYS A 88 0.38 1.57 -6.33
C CYS A 88 1.26 2.80 -6.42
N VAL A 89 1.06 3.75 -5.51
CA VAL A 89 1.81 5.00 -5.43
C VAL A 89 2.53 5.04 -4.08
N VAL A 90 3.84 5.23 -4.10
CA VAL A 90 4.63 5.30 -2.87
C VAL A 90 5.34 6.65 -2.81
N HIS A 91 4.98 7.46 -1.84
CA HIS A 91 5.54 8.80 -1.64
C HIS A 91 6.85 8.68 -0.85
N ALA A 92 7.94 8.39 -1.56
CA ALA A 92 9.26 8.18 -0.98
C ALA A 92 10.32 9.15 -1.49
N ILE A 93 9.93 10.11 -2.33
CA ILE A 93 10.87 11.08 -2.92
C ILE A 93 10.89 12.38 -2.11
N ASN A 94 9.72 12.96 -1.89
CA ASN A 94 9.58 14.24 -1.18
C ASN A 94 9.37 14.01 0.30
N CYS A 95 10.34 13.38 0.95
CA CYS A 95 10.32 13.07 2.38
C CYS A 95 11.40 13.84 3.11
N ALA A 96 11.12 14.27 4.33
CA ALA A 96 12.11 14.95 5.15
C ALA A 96 13.32 14.05 5.43
N ASN A 97 13.07 12.75 5.63
CA ASN A 97 14.11 11.75 5.86
C ASN A 97 13.94 10.62 4.84
N PRO A 98 14.51 10.76 3.64
CA PRO A 98 14.31 9.75 2.60
C PRO A 98 14.92 8.40 2.99
N ASN A 99 14.17 7.35 2.78
CA ASN A 99 14.62 5.98 3.01
C ASN A 99 15.26 5.46 1.72
N LEU A 100 16.58 5.54 1.63
CA LEU A 100 17.30 5.16 0.42
C LEU A 100 17.20 3.67 0.11
N LYS A 101 17.10 2.83 1.14
CA LYS A 101 16.91 1.39 0.94
C LYS A 101 15.55 1.10 0.32
N LEU A 102 14.53 1.79 0.79
CA LEU A 102 13.18 1.65 0.23
C LEU A 102 13.17 2.10 -1.22
N ARG A 103 13.80 3.24 -1.54
CA ARG A 103 13.83 3.75 -2.90
C ARG A 103 14.53 2.76 -3.84
N ALA A 104 15.67 2.20 -3.42
CA ALA A 104 16.37 1.19 -4.20
C ALA A 104 15.51 -0.05 -4.41
N HIS A 105 14.77 -0.47 -3.39
CA HIS A 105 13.88 -1.62 -3.47
C HIS A 105 12.73 -1.36 -4.46
N LEU A 106 12.15 -0.17 -4.41
CA LEU A 106 11.06 0.21 -5.33
C LEU A 106 11.54 0.22 -6.78
N GLU A 107 12.69 0.80 -7.03
CA GLU A 107 13.28 0.82 -8.37
C GLU A 107 13.54 -0.59 -8.89
N LYS A 108 14.07 -1.45 -8.03
CA LYS A 108 14.35 -2.85 -8.37
C LYS A 108 13.05 -3.63 -8.61
N ALA A 109 11.98 -3.28 -7.92
CA ALA A 109 10.68 -3.92 -8.09
C ALA A 109 9.91 -3.41 -9.32
N GLY A 110 10.47 -2.47 -10.06
CA GLY A 110 9.86 -1.97 -11.29
C GLY A 110 9.01 -0.73 -11.13
N PHE A 111 9.06 -0.06 -9.98
CA PHE A 111 8.38 1.22 -9.80
C PHE A 111 9.09 2.32 -10.58
N LEU A 112 8.32 3.19 -11.21
CA LEU A 112 8.83 4.33 -11.95
C LEU A 112 8.40 5.62 -11.28
N ILE A 113 9.19 6.66 -11.46
CA ILE A 113 8.86 7.98 -10.91
C ILE A 113 7.77 8.61 -11.76
N LYS A 114 6.72 9.07 -11.11
CA LYS A 114 5.59 9.72 -11.77
C LYS A 114 5.20 10.97 -10.97
N ASN A 115 4.87 12.05 -11.66
CA ASN A 115 4.35 13.25 -10.99
C ASN A 115 2.88 13.03 -10.63
N VAL A 116 2.57 13.17 -9.35
CA VAL A 116 1.20 13.05 -8.85
C VAL A 116 0.67 14.47 -8.64
N SER A 117 -0.42 14.78 -9.31
CA SER A 117 -1.02 16.11 -9.27
C SER A 117 -1.28 16.57 -7.82
N GLY A 118 -0.71 17.71 -7.46
CA GLY A 118 -0.86 18.28 -6.12
C GLY A 118 0.01 17.66 -5.04
N LYS A 119 0.80 16.62 -5.37
CA LYS A 119 1.60 15.88 -4.38
C LYS A 119 3.09 15.77 -4.75
N GLY A 120 3.46 16.10 -5.98
CA GLY A 120 4.83 16.03 -6.45
C GLY A 120 5.18 14.65 -7.02
N ASP A 121 6.49 14.38 -7.12
CA ASP A 121 6.96 13.11 -7.68
C ASP A 121 6.83 11.98 -6.67
N ALA A 122 6.45 10.82 -7.16
CA ALA A 122 6.31 9.61 -6.35
C ALA A 122 6.64 8.38 -7.18
N TYR A 123 6.90 7.26 -6.52
CA TYR A 123 7.07 5.98 -7.20
C TYR A 123 5.71 5.41 -7.54
N HIS A 124 5.56 4.89 -8.74
CA HIS A 124 4.30 4.35 -9.21
C HIS A 124 4.51 3.03 -9.95
N LYS A 125 3.62 2.07 -9.72
CA LYS A 125 3.59 0.82 -10.45
C LYS A 125 2.15 0.38 -10.63
N GLN A 126 1.79 -0.03 -11.84
CA GLN A 126 0.50 -0.65 -12.11
C GLN A 126 0.67 -2.16 -12.18
N ILE A 127 -0.17 -2.87 -11.46
CA ILE A 127 -0.17 -4.34 -11.42
C ILE A 127 -1.47 -4.82 -12.01
N LYS A 128 -1.38 -5.64 -13.05
CA LYS A 128 -2.59 -6.20 -13.67
C LYS A 128 -2.97 -7.49 -12.96
N ILE A 129 -4.26 -7.65 -12.75
CA ILE A 129 -4.82 -8.85 -12.12
C ILE A 129 -5.39 -9.73 -13.23
N THR A 130 -4.86 -10.94 -13.33
CA THR A 130 -5.31 -11.92 -14.32
C THR A 130 -6.15 -13.01 -13.69
#